data_c16efbb17c65531922b8eff25c90ac92
#
_entry.id   c16efbb17c65531922b8eff25c90ac92
#
_cell.length_a   1.000
_cell.length_b   1.000
_cell.length_c   1.000
_cell.angle_alpha   90.00
_cell.angle_beta   90.00
_cell.angle_gamma   90.00
#
_symmetry.space_group_name_H-M   'P 1'
#
loop_
_entity.id
_entity.type
_entity.pdbx_description
1 polymer ?
#
loop_
_entity_poly.entity_id
_entity_poly.type
_entity_poly.pdbx_seq_one_letter_code
_entity_poly.pdbx_strand_id
1 'polypeptide(L)'
;MEKHKTHSAALYRQLFFHTEEESKLINSASQNIPQEGIDWAFEEIVNWMENGPYQRSFNEMMVEATRQGKVPIWRDMASGNFNDDYVQQQTEARWVFLRSGVSLEAFTAMIAKFHELVFQTFMNYNTPTPELVRALKGFSQIDLSIVSEVYRQKAINDLEEQNEALKQLSTPIAQIWQGILLLPLVGFIDSKRAKDVMEAMLEEIAKSQAKFFILDISGVAIVDTAVANHLIKMTKAARLMGSECMISGVSGPIAQTIVELGIAIDEIRTTGSMRDALRLAIQEGGTAIV
;
A
#
# COMPACT_ATOMS: atom_id res chain seq x y z
N MET A 1 9.72 -9.97 11.11
CA MET A 1 9.36 -8.55 11.32
C MET A 1 9.85 -7.79 10.09
N GLU A 2 8.95 -7.33 9.24
CA GLU A 2 9.32 -6.42 8.15
C GLU A 2 9.84 -5.12 8.77
N LYS A 3 11.07 -4.76 8.42
CA LYS A 3 11.63 -3.46 8.81
C LYS A 3 10.90 -2.40 7.99
N HIS A 4 10.10 -1.57 8.65
CA HIS A 4 9.48 -0.42 8.01
C HIS A 4 10.57 0.53 7.50
N LYS A 5 10.41 1.01 6.27
CA LYS A 5 11.33 1.98 5.66
C LYS A 5 11.20 3.30 6.43
N THR A 6 12.26 3.69 7.13
CA THR A 6 12.33 4.96 7.86
C THR A 6 13.30 5.92 7.18
N HIS A 7 13.05 7.21 7.30
CA HIS A 7 14.07 8.20 6.99
C HIS A 7 15.20 8.14 8.03
N SER A 8 16.42 8.51 7.63
CA SER A 8 17.54 8.59 8.57
C SER A 8 17.39 9.78 9.52
N ALA A 9 17.95 9.67 10.72
CA ALA A 9 18.02 10.78 11.66
C ALA A 9 18.73 12.00 11.05
N ALA A 10 19.74 11.77 10.21
CA ALA A 10 20.44 12.83 9.49
C ALA A 10 19.50 13.63 8.57
N LEU A 11 18.59 12.97 7.86
CA LEU A 11 17.60 13.65 7.03
C LEU A 11 16.64 14.49 7.88
N TYR A 12 16.14 13.96 8.97
CA TYR A 12 15.28 14.73 9.88
C TYR A 12 15.99 15.94 10.47
N ARG A 13 17.26 15.80 10.89
CA ARG A 13 18.06 16.92 11.35
C ARG A 13 18.16 18.02 10.29
N GLN A 14 18.41 17.65 9.06
CA GLN A 14 18.48 18.59 7.94
C GLN A 14 17.15 19.29 7.66
N LEU A 15 16.05 18.54 7.62
CA LEU A 15 14.72 19.07 7.31
C LEU A 15 14.20 20.03 8.37
N PHE A 16 14.50 19.77 9.64
CA PHE A 16 13.98 20.53 10.77
C PHE A 16 15.04 21.40 11.46
N PHE A 17 16.23 21.53 10.84
CA PHE A 17 17.33 22.35 11.32
C PHE A 17 17.74 22.04 12.77
N HIS A 18 17.58 20.77 13.20
CA HIS A 18 17.90 20.34 14.56
C HIS A 18 19.34 19.86 14.66
N THR A 19 20.15 20.56 15.47
CA THR A 19 21.58 20.29 15.64
C THR A 19 21.89 19.32 16.77
N GLU A 20 23.12 18.78 16.79
CA GLU A 20 23.59 17.96 17.90
C GLU A 20 23.72 18.77 19.21
N GLU A 21 24.07 20.08 19.10
CA GLU A 21 24.12 20.97 20.25
C GLU A 21 22.74 21.16 20.87
N GLU A 22 21.70 21.29 20.05
CA GLU A 22 20.30 21.35 20.52
C GLU A 22 19.88 20.06 21.21
N SER A 23 20.27 18.89 20.69
CA SER A 23 20.05 17.61 21.37
C SER A 23 20.74 17.55 22.74
N LYS A 24 22.00 18.00 22.82
CA LYS A 24 22.73 18.07 24.10
C LYS A 24 22.10 19.05 25.07
N LEU A 25 21.58 20.16 24.56
CA LEU A 25 20.90 21.16 25.39
C LEU A 25 19.61 20.60 26.00
N ILE A 26 18.81 19.89 25.24
CA ILE A 26 17.62 19.17 25.75
C ILE A 26 18.02 18.18 26.84
N ASN A 27 19.05 17.35 26.58
CA ASN A 27 19.54 16.38 27.56
C ASN A 27 19.98 17.06 28.86
N SER A 28 20.80 18.11 28.79
CA SER A 28 21.26 18.83 29.99
C SER A 28 20.09 19.44 30.75
N ALA A 29 19.14 20.08 30.05
CA ALA A 29 17.97 20.69 30.67
C ALA A 29 17.04 19.65 31.31
N SER A 30 16.95 18.45 30.74
CA SER A 30 16.11 17.37 31.30
C SER A 30 16.55 16.88 32.68
N GLN A 31 17.85 17.01 32.98
CA GLN A 31 18.40 16.60 34.29
C GLN A 31 17.92 17.47 35.43
N ASN A 32 17.44 18.67 35.17
CA ASN A 32 16.87 19.57 36.17
C ASN A 32 15.41 19.24 36.49
N ILE A 33 14.78 18.33 35.75
CA ILE A 33 13.37 17.98 35.91
C ILE A 33 13.23 16.86 36.92
N PRO A 34 12.57 17.09 38.05
CA PRO A 34 12.35 16.05 39.05
C PRO A 34 11.29 15.05 38.58
N GLN A 35 11.25 13.89 39.20
CA GLN A 35 10.29 12.84 38.88
C GLN A 35 8.83 13.32 38.92
N GLU A 36 8.50 14.22 39.86
CA GLU A 36 7.17 14.82 39.99
C GLU A 36 6.72 15.58 38.73
N GLY A 37 7.66 16.29 38.07
CA GLY A 37 7.39 16.99 36.83
C GLY A 37 7.10 16.04 35.69
N ILE A 38 7.82 14.92 35.64
CA ILE A 38 7.60 13.87 34.65
C ILE A 38 6.24 13.21 34.89
N ASP A 39 5.96 12.83 36.13
CA ASP A 39 4.70 12.19 36.51
C ASP A 39 3.51 13.08 36.18
N TRP A 40 3.58 14.38 36.47
CA TRP A 40 2.56 15.35 36.08
C TRP A 40 2.29 15.36 34.57
N ALA A 41 3.33 15.42 33.74
CA ALA A 41 3.15 15.44 32.28
C ALA A 41 2.45 14.17 31.76
N PHE A 42 2.78 13.00 32.35
CA PHE A 42 2.16 11.74 31.95
C PHE A 42 0.75 11.56 32.51
N GLU A 43 0.45 12.05 33.68
CA GLU A 43 -0.92 12.07 34.21
C GLU A 43 -1.82 12.97 33.37
N GLU A 44 -1.34 14.13 32.96
CA GLU A 44 -2.09 15.05 32.12
C GLU A 44 -2.33 14.51 30.71
N ILE A 45 -1.37 13.84 30.08
CA ILE A 45 -1.60 13.22 28.77
C ILE A 45 -2.59 12.05 28.87
N VAL A 46 -2.49 11.22 29.88
CA VAL A 46 -3.44 10.15 30.15
C VAL A 46 -4.85 10.71 30.36
N ASN A 47 -4.99 11.73 31.19
CA ASN A 47 -6.28 12.41 31.41
C ASN A 47 -6.83 12.99 30.10
N TRP A 48 -5.97 13.55 29.26
CA TRP A 48 -6.39 14.06 27.95
C TRP A 48 -6.83 12.92 26.99
N MET A 49 -6.19 11.77 27.04
CA MET A 49 -6.62 10.60 26.25
C MET A 49 -7.98 10.08 26.71
N GLU A 50 -8.24 10.06 28.01
CA GLU A 50 -9.48 9.54 28.61
C GLU A 50 -10.66 10.52 28.52
N ASN A 51 -10.41 11.82 28.61
CA ASN A 51 -11.45 12.85 28.76
C ASN A 51 -11.42 13.95 27.68
N GLY A 52 -10.45 13.92 26.77
CA GLY A 52 -10.26 14.92 25.74
C GLY A 52 -11.15 14.73 24.51
N PRO A 53 -11.00 15.59 23.49
CA PRO A 53 -11.85 15.59 22.30
C PRO A 53 -11.80 14.30 21.48
N TYR A 54 -10.73 13.52 21.62
CA TYR A 54 -10.50 12.26 20.90
C TYR A 54 -10.60 11.02 21.79
N GLN A 55 -11.21 11.09 22.99
CA GLN A 55 -11.30 10.00 23.94
C GLN A 55 -11.75 8.66 23.34
N ARG A 56 -12.65 8.68 22.37
CA ARG A 56 -13.17 7.48 21.68
C ARG A 56 -12.15 6.81 20.74
N SER A 57 -11.08 7.50 20.41
CA SER A 57 -10.00 6.99 19.55
C SER A 57 -8.96 6.19 20.32
N PHE A 58 -8.91 6.31 21.64
CA PHE A 58 -7.94 5.65 22.49
C PHE A 58 -8.62 4.56 23.32
N ASN A 59 -8.19 3.32 23.14
CA ASN A 59 -8.69 2.22 23.95
C ASN A 59 -7.89 2.11 25.27
N GLU A 60 -8.42 1.33 26.23
CA GLU A 60 -7.83 1.14 27.55
C GLU A 60 -6.37 0.62 27.49
N MET A 61 -6.08 -0.26 26.54
CA MET A 61 -4.73 -0.79 26.35
C MET A 61 -3.72 0.31 25.97
N MET A 62 -4.11 1.26 25.14
CA MET A 62 -3.25 2.40 24.75
C MET A 62 -3.01 3.34 25.89
N VAL A 63 -4.06 3.67 26.64
CA VAL A 63 -3.99 4.51 27.84
C VAL A 63 -3.05 3.89 28.86
N GLU A 64 -3.20 2.60 29.13
CA GLU A 64 -2.37 1.87 30.08
C GLU A 64 -0.91 1.74 29.58
N ALA A 65 -0.70 1.49 28.29
CA ALA A 65 0.63 1.49 27.69
C ALA A 65 1.33 2.86 27.82
N THR A 66 0.59 3.97 27.68
CA THR A 66 1.12 5.31 27.92
C THR A 66 1.48 5.51 29.38
N ARG A 67 0.63 5.07 30.29
CA ARG A 67 0.85 5.17 31.75
C ARG A 67 2.06 4.36 32.19
N GLN A 68 2.22 3.14 31.70
CA GLN A 68 3.36 2.25 32.04
C GLN A 68 4.64 2.65 31.29
N GLY A 69 4.51 3.22 30.10
CA GLY A 69 5.63 3.60 29.23
C GLY A 69 6.32 4.92 29.62
N LYS A 70 5.85 5.64 30.66
CA LYS A 70 6.35 6.98 30.99
C LYS A 70 7.87 7.09 31.10
N VAL A 71 8.54 6.18 31.78
CA VAL A 71 9.98 6.24 32.00
C VAL A 71 10.78 6.02 30.72
N PRO A 72 10.56 4.97 29.92
CA PRO A 72 11.25 4.81 28.66
C PRO A 72 10.93 5.93 27.64
N ILE A 73 9.66 6.35 27.52
CA ILE A 73 9.27 7.42 26.58
C ILE A 73 9.97 8.73 26.97
N TRP A 74 9.93 9.11 28.24
CA TRP A 74 10.61 10.31 28.71
C TRP A 74 12.12 10.24 28.50
N ARG A 75 12.75 9.13 28.88
CA ARG A 75 14.19 8.94 28.74
C ARG A 75 14.63 9.03 27.27
N ASP A 76 13.90 8.39 26.37
CA ASP A 76 14.25 8.40 24.94
C ASP A 76 14.15 9.82 24.36
N MET A 77 13.13 10.57 24.73
CA MET A 77 12.95 11.94 24.32
C MET A 77 13.98 12.89 24.95
N ALA A 78 14.23 12.74 26.26
CA ALA A 78 15.10 13.61 27.04
C ALA A 78 16.61 13.26 26.94
N SER A 79 16.94 12.07 26.41
CA SER A 79 18.32 11.64 26.23
C SER A 79 19.11 12.51 25.25
N GLY A 80 18.43 13.23 24.39
CA GLY A 80 19.07 13.96 23.29
C GLY A 80 19.72 13.06 22.24
N ASN A 81 19.60 11.74 22.38
CA ASN A 81 20.16 10.73 21.48
C ASN A 81 19.28 10.56 20.24
N PHE A 82 19.15 11.63 19.48
CA PHE A 82 18.45 11.58 18.22
C PHE A 82 19.34 10.95 17.13
N ASN A 83 19.21 9.63 16.94
CA ASN A 83 19.93 8.80 15.98
C ASN A 83 18.96 7.88 15.22
N ASP A 84 19.48 7.06 14.31
CA ASP A 84 18.66 6.15 13.50
C ASP A 84 17.92 5.11 14.36
N ASP A 85 18.52 4.65 15.46
CA ASP A 85 17.86 3.72 16.39
C ASP A 85 16.64 4.38 17.07
N TYR A 86 16.77 5.65 17.48
CA TYR A 86 15.64 6.42 17.99
C TYR A 86 14.52 6.50 16.96
N VAL A 87 14.82 6.89 15.73
CA VAL A 87 13.82 7.02 14.65
C VAL A 87 13.11 5.68 14.40
N GLN A 88 13.86 4.59 14.39
CA GLN A 88 13.30 3.25 14.20
C GLN A 88 12.37 2.86 15.36
N GLN A 89 12.80 3.01 16.60
CA GLN A 89 11.99 2.71 17.78
C GLN A 89 10.69 3.53 17.80
N GLN A 90 10.81 4.83 17.54
CA GLN A 90 9.64 5.71 17.49
C GLN A 90 8.69 5.34 16.34
N THR A 91 9.21 4.93 15.20
CA THR A 91 8.41 4.44 14.08
C THR A 91 7.65 3.17 14.46
N GLU A 92 8.34 2.19 15.05
CA GLU A 92 7.73 0.93 15.48
C GLU A 92 6.63 1.14 16.54
N ALA A 93 6.87 2.01 17.52
CA ALA A 93 5.87 2.36 18.53
C ALA A 93 4.62 2.97 17.89
N ARG A 94 4.77 3.85 16.90
CA ARG A 94 3.65 4.49 16.19
C ARG A 94 2.86 3.50 15.33
N TRP A 95 3.51 2.49 14.76
CA TRP A 95 2.82 1.41 14.05
C TRP A 95 1.89 0.62 14.96
N VAL A 96 2.22 0.46 16.25
CA VAL A 96 1.33 -0.20 17.23
C VAL A 96 0.03 0.59 17.38
N PHE A 97 0.11 1.91 17.57
CA PHE A 97 -1.08 2.77 17.67
C PHE A 97 -1.90 2.77 16.37
N LEU A 98 -1.23 2.84 15.23
CA LEU A 98 -1.89 2.81 13.92
C LEU A 98 -2.69 1.52 13.70
N ARG A 99 -2.11 0.36 14.03
CA ARG A 99 -2.78 -0.95 13.92
C ARG A 99 -3.99 -1.09 14.84
N SER A 100 -4.02 -0.32 15.90
CA SER A 100 -5.17 -0.26 16.83
C SER A 100 -6.30 0.65 16.33
N GLY A 101 -6.18 1.22 15.12
CA GLY A 101 -7.25 1.99 14.47
C GLY A 101 -7.31 3.47 14.84
N VAL A 102 -6.31 4.03 15.50
CA VAL A 102 -6.26 5.47 15.80
C VAL A 102 -6.11 6.25 14.50
N SER A 103 -6.94 7.27 14.29
CA SER A 103 -6.84 8.15 13.12
C SER A 103 -5.59 9.04 13.19
N LEU A 104 -5.09 9.47 12.00
CA LEU A 104 -3.98 10.43 11.93
C LEU A 104 -4.26 11.68 12.75
N GLU A 105 -5.48 12.20 12.67
CA GLU A 105 -5.89 13.41 13.39
C GLU A 105 -5.79 13.22 14.91
N ALA A 106 -6.38 12.15 15.46
CA ALA A 106 -6.36 11.86 16.89
C ALA A 106 -4.93 11.62 17.39
N PHE A 107 -4.12 10.90 16.61
CA PHE A 107 -2.74 10.62 17.01
C PHE A 107 -1.85 11.86 16.93
N THR A 108 -1.98 12.67 15.90
CA THR A 108 -1.27 13.96 15.77
C THR A 108 -1.63 14.90 16.92
N ALA A 109 -2.93 14.98 17.27
CA ALA A 109 -3.39 15.79 18.39
C ALA A 109 -2.82 15.29 19.74
N MET A 110 -2.74 13.96 19.94
CA MET A 110 -2.14 13.36 21.13
C MET A 110 -0.65 13.72 21.25
N ILE A 111 0.12 13.55 20.18
CA ILE A 111 1.55 13.88 20.17
C ILE A 111 1.76 15.39 20.35
N ALA A 112 0.97 16.22 19.72
CA ALA A 112 1.04 17.68 19.91
C ALA A 112 0.74 18.07 21.36
N LYS A 113 -0.29 17.46 21.98
CA LYS A 113 -0.61 17.69 23.40
C LYS A 113 0.53 17.20 24.31
N PHE A 114 1.12 16.05 24.01
CA PHE A 114 2.25 15.55 24.77
C PHE A 114 3.45 16.51 24.70
N HIS A 115 3.80 16.99 23.52
CA HIS A 115 4.88 17.97 23.36
C HIS A 115 4.60 19.30 24.07
N GLU A 116 3.35 19.73 24.12
CA GLU A 116 2.94 20.90 24.88
C GLU A 116 3.21 20.70 26.39
N LEU A 117 2.84 19.55 26.93
CA LEU A 117 3.10 19.21 28.34
C LEU A 117 4.60 19.09 28.64
N VAL A 118 5.34 18.47 27.73
CA VAL A 118 6.81 18.42 27.81
C VAL A 118 7.40 19.83 27.80
N PHE A 119 6.99 20.68 26.90
CA PHE A 119 7.45 22.07 26.82
C PHE A 119 7.16 22.82 28.15
N GLN A 120 5.95 22.72 28.67
CA GLN A 120 5.58 23.32 29.96
C GLN A 120 6.47 22.80 31.09
N THR A 121 6.72 21.49 31.14
CA THR A 121 7.60 20.89 32.15
C THR A 121 9.02 21.45 32.04
N PHE A 122 9.59 21.51 30.84
CA PHE A 122 10.91 22.09 30.65
C PHE A 122 10.98 23.57 31.09
N MET A 123 9.96 24.37 30.76
CA MET A 123 9.92 25.78 31.13
C MET A 123 9.74 26.01 32.63
N ASN A 124 9.07 25.10 33.32
CA ASN A 124 8.87 25.21 34.77
C ASN A 124 10.15 24.90 35.61
N TYR A 125 11.02 24.03 35.09
CA TYR A 125 12.21 23.59 35.81
C TYR A 125 13.53 24.10 35.23
N ASN A 126 13.50 24.91 34.17
CA ASN A 126 14.68 25.52 33.60
C ASN A 126 14.46 27.01 33.34
N THR A 127 15.55 27.76 33.23
CA THR A 127 15.48 29.13 32.72
C THR A 127 15.16 29.10 31.22
N PRO A 128 14.05 29.71 30.77
CA PRO A 128 13.71 29.75 29.36
C PRO A 128 14.76 30.55 28.57
N THR A 129 15.46 29.88 27.65
CA THR A 129 16.34 30.53 26.70
C THR A 129 15.83 30.35 25.29
N PRO A 130 16.07 31.29 24.35
CA PRO A 130 15.68 31.14 22.97
C PRO A 130 16.20 29.85 22.33
N GLU A 131 17.40 29.41 22.73
CA GLU A 131 18.05 28.20 22.25
C GLU A 131 17.29 26.93 22.70
N LEU A 132 16.92 26.86 24.00
CA LEU A 132 16.14 25.74 24.55
C LEU A 132 14.75 25.67 23.90
N VAL A 133 14.07 26.81 23.75
CA VAL A 133 12.77 26.88 23.08
C VAL A 133 12.88 26.38 21.64
N ARG A 134 13.91 26.81 20.91
CA ARG A 134 14.13 26.37 19.51
C ARG A 134 14.44 24.88 19.45
N ALA A 135 15.26 24.35 20.34
CA ALA A 135 15.61 22.95 20.42
C ALA A 135 14.38 22.06 20.65
N LEU A 136 13.55 22.39 21.63
CA LEU A 136 12.30 21.67 21.91
C LEU A 136 11.32 21.74 20.76
N LYS A 137 11.18 22.90 20.11
CA LYS A 137 10.34 23.06 18.94
C LYS A 137 10.82 22.20 17.77
N GLY A 138 12.11 22.19 17.46
CA GLY A 138 12.70 21.37 16.39
C GLY A 138 12.46 19.89 16.65
N PHE A 139 12.65 19.46 17.88
CA PHE A 139 12.39 18.08 18.30
C PHE A 139 10.90 17.69 18.13
N SER A 140 9.98 18.53 18.57
CA SER A 140 8.53 18.33 18.40
C SER A 140 8.14 18.18 16.92
N GLN A 141 8.73 19.02 16.03
CA GLN A 141 8.47 18.93 14.59
C GLN A 141 8.96 17.61 13.98
N ILE A 142 10.13 17.14 14.40
CA ILE A 142 10.64 15.84 13.98
C ILE A 142 9.67 14.72 14.39
N ASP A 143 9.23 14.72 15.64
CA ASP A 143 8.38 13.68 16.19
C ASP A 143 7.00 13.63 15.50
N LEU A 144 6.40 14.78 15.23
CA LEU A 144 5.19 14.90 14.42
C LEU A 144 5.39 14.44 12.97
N SER A 145 6.57 14.67 12.41
CA SER A 145 6.91 14.22 11.05
C SER A 145 7.04 12.71 10.98
N ILE A 146 7.57 12.05 12.01
CA ILE A 146 7.60 10.57 12.10
C ILE A 146 6.17 10.00 12.11
N VAL A 147 5.23 10.64 12.83
CA VAL A 147 3.81 10.26 12.81
C VAL A 147 3.26 10.30 11.38
N SER A 148 3.44 11.46 10.73
CA SER A 148 2.95 11.67 9.36
C SER A 148 3.51 10.65 8.37
N GLU A 149 4.80 10.31 8.51
CA GLU A 149 5.47 9.33 7.65
C GLU A 149 4.91 7.92 7.83
N VAL A 150 4.62 7.50 9.06
CA VAL A 150 4.01 6.18 9.35
C VAL A 150 2.63 6.07 8.71
N TYR A 151 1.80 7.11 8.83
CA TYR A 151 0.45 7.10 8.22
C TYR A 151 0.51 7.17 6.68
N ARG A 152 1.47 7.94 6.13
CA ARG A 152 1.72 7.99 4.69
C ARG A 152 2.11 6.61 4.15
N GLN A 153 3.01 5.93 4.83
CA GLN A 153 3.46 4.59 4.43
C GLN A 153 2.31 3.58 4.47
N LYS A 154 1.47 3.64 5.51
CA LYS A 154 0.26 2.80 5.57
C LYS A 154 -0.66 3.05 4.38
N ALA A 155 -0.96 4.31 4.08
CA ALA A 155 -1.84 4.65 2.97
C ALA A 155 -1.31 4.14 1.62
N ILE A 156 0.01 4.20 1.41
CA ILE A 156 0.66 3.64 0.22
C ILE A 156 0.49 2.12 0.18
N ASN A 157 0.77 1.43 1.28
CA ASN A 157 0.63 -0.03 1.36
C ASN A 157 -0.83 -0.46 1.11
N ASP A 158 -1.80 0.23 1.71
CA ASP A 158 -3.23 -0.05 1.52
C ASP A 158 -3.64 0.13 0.03
N LEU A 159 -3.12 1.18 -0.63
CA LEU A 159 -3.34 1.40 -2.06
C LEU A 159 -2.70 0.31 -2.93
N GLU A 160 -1.50 -0.13 -2.59
CA GLU A 160 -0.82 -1.22 -3.29
C GLU A 160 -1.58 -2.54 -3.15
N GLU A 161 -2.05 -2.88 -1.94
CA GLU A 161 -2.88 -4.05 -1.69
C GLU A 161 -4.20 -4.00 -2.47
N GLN A 162 -4.88 -2.83 -2.48
CA GLN A 162 -6.11 -2.64 -3.25
C GLN A 162 -5.86 -2.77 -4.76
N ASN A 163 -4.79 -2.19 -5.27
CA ASN A 163 -4.41 -2.30 -6.67
C ASN A 163 -4.08 -3.75 -7.06
N GLU A 164 -3.41 -4.49 -6.19
CA GLU A 164 -3.11 -5.90 -6.44
C GLU A 164 -4.39 -6.76 -6.45
N ALA A 165 -5.30 -6.52 -5.49
CA ALA A 165 -6.61 -7.18 -5.48
C ALA A 165 -7.43 -6.87 -6.75
N LEU A 166 -7.40 -5.61 -7.22
CA LEU A 166 -8.05 -5.23 -8.48
C LEU A 166 -7.41 -5.90 -9.70
N LYS A 167 -6.09 -6.07 -9.74
CA LYS A 167 -5.42 -6.80 -10.81
C LYS A 167 -5.82 -8.27 -10.84
N GLN A 168 -5.91 -8.94 -9.71
CA GLN A 168 -6.36 -10.33 -9.63
C GLN A 168 -7.79 -10.50 -10.15
N LEU A 169 -8.66 -9.51 -9.93
CA LEU A 169 -10.02 -9.48 -10.50
C LEU A 169 -10.06 -9.09 -11.98
N SER A 170 -9.02 -8.45 -12.51
CA SER A 170 -9.01 -7.91 -13.86
C SER A 170 -8.72 -8.94 -14.97
N THR A 171 -8.19 -10.12 -14.61
CA THR A 171 -7.86 -11.21 -15.53
C THR A 171 -8.28 -12.57 -14.96
N PRO A 172 -9.59 -12.78 -14.67
CA PRO A 172 -10.05 -14.03 -14.10
C PRO A 172 -10.03 -15.13 -15.15
N ILE A 173 -9.00 -15.99 -15.15
CA ILE A 173 -8.97 -17.18 -15.99
C ILE A 173 -9.69 -18.29 -15.23
N ALA A 174 -10.71 -18.85 -15.86
CA ALA A 174 -11.50 -19.94 -15.29
C ALA A 174 -11.47 -21.17 -16.21
N GLN A 175 -11.31 -22.34 -15.62
CA GLN A 175 -11.55 -23.58 -16.35
C GLN A 175 -13.06 -23.82 -16.40
N ILE A 176 -13.65 -23.66 -17.59
CA ILE A 176 -15.10 -23.76 -17.83
C ILE A 176 -15.53 -25.15 -18.29
N TRP A 177 -14.59 -25.95 -18.76
CA TRP A 177 -14.77 -27.35 -19.14
C TRP A 177 -13.44 -28.09 -19.05
N GLN A 178 -13.47 -29.41 -19.16
CA GLN A 178 -12.26 -30.22 -19.14
C GLN A 178 -11.32 -29.82 -20.29
N GLY A 179 -10.15 -29.27 -19.95
CA GLY A 179 -9.15 -28.80 -20.92
C GLY A 179 -9.55 -27.52 -21.69
N ILE A 180 -10.56 -26.77 -21.21
CA ILE A 180 -10.98 -25.51 -21.81
C ILE A 180 -10.91 -24.39 -20.77
N LEU A 181 -10.09 -23.39 -21.01
CA LEU A 181 -9.99 -22.17 -20.22
C LEU A 181 -10.75 -21.01 -20.86
N LEU A 182 -11.31 -20.14 -20.05
CA LEU A 182 -11.96 -18.89 -20.45
C LEU A 182 -11.32 -17.72 -19.74
N LEU A 183 -11.01 -16.67 -20.48
CA LEU A 183 -10.66 -15.35 -19.97
C LEU A 183 -11.60 -14.30 -20.58
N PRO A 184 -12.54 -13.73 -19.81
CA PRO A 184 -13.31 -12.57 -20.25
C PRO A 184 -12.52 -11.30 -20.06
N LEU A 185 -12.34 -10.52 -21.12
CA LEU A 185 -11.76 -9.19 -21.08
C LEU A 185 -12.86 -8.12 -21.11
N VAL A 186 -12.80 -7.19 -20.14
CA VAL A 186 -13.80 -6.13 -20.00
C VAL A 186 -13.11 -4.78 -19.87
N GLY A 187 -13.67 -3.75 -20.50
CA GLY A 187 -13.21 -2.37 -20.41
C GLY A 187 -12.10 -2.02 -21.39
N PHE A 188 -11.22 -1.11 -21.00
CA PHE A 188 -10.11 -0.64 -21.82
C PHE A 188 -8.88 -1.53 -21.66
N ILE A 189 -8.23 -1.85 -22.78
CA ILE A 189 -6.99 -2.63 -22.82
C ILE A 189 -5.88 -1.73 -23.35
N ASP A 190 -4.88 -1.49 -22.53
CA ASP A 190 -3.62 -0.87 -22.92
C ASP A 190 -2.50 -1.92 -23.12
N SER A 191 -1.35 -1.48 -23.60
CA SER A 191 -0.21 -2.37 -23.85
C SER A 191 0.31 -3.06 -22.57
N LYS A 192 0.20 -2.41 -21.41
CA LYS A 192 0.61 -3.01 -20.13
C LYS A 192 -0.34 -4.12 -19.73
N ARG A 193 -1.64 -3.84 -19.74
CA ARG A 193 -2.68 -4.84 -19.44
C ARG A 193 -2.65 -6.02 -20.40
N ALA A 194 -2.40 -5.75 -21.69
CA ALA A 194 -2.25 -6.81 -22.69
C ALA A 194 -1.07 -7.74 -22.39
N LYS A 195 0.04 -7.20 -21.89
CA LYS A 195 1.19 -7.98 -21.45
C LYS A 195 0.87 -8.81 -20.22
N ASP A 196 0.25 -8.22 -19.20
CA ASP A 196 -0.16 -8.92 -17.97
C ASP A 196 -1.13 -10.07 -18.27
N VAL A 197 -2.09 -9.84 -19.19
CA VAL A 197 -3.02 -10.86 -19.69
C VAL A 197 -2.27 -12.01 -20.37
N MET A 198 -1.29 -11.69 -21.22
CA MET A 198 -0.50 -12.71 -21.92
C MET A 198 0.28 -13.57 -20.94
N GLU A 199 0.94 -12.97 -19.95
CA GLU A 199 1.71 -13.69 -18.92
C GLU A 199 0.79 -14.62 -18.13
N ALA A 200 -0.34 -14.14 -17.63
CA ALA A 200 -1.32 -14.92 -16.89
C ALA A 200 -1.89 -16.10 -17.73
N MET A 201 -2.19 -15.84 -19.00
CA MET A 201 -2.67 -16.86 -19.95
C MET A 201 -1.66 -17.99 -20.13
N LEU A 202 -0.39 -17.65 -20.38
CA LEU A 202 0.66 -18.65 -20.60
C LEU A 202 0.95 -19.47 -19.35
N GLU A 203 0.94 -18.82 -18.19
CA GLU A 203 1.12 -19.50 -16.89
C GLU A 203 0.00 -20.51 -16.64
N GLU A 204 -1.27 -20.12 -16.85
CA GLU A 204 -2.39 -21.00 -16.62
C GLU A 204 -2.48 -22.14 -17.66
N ILE A 205 -2.12 -21.90 -18.93
CA ILE A 205 -1.98 -22.94 -19.93
C ILE A 205 -0.91 -23.97 -19.52
N ALA A 206 0.25 -23.50 -19.06
CA ALA A 206 1.32 -24.39 -18.60
C ALA A 206 0.89 -25.25 -17.42
N LYS A 207 0.18 -24.67 -16.46
CA LYS A 207 -0.28 -25.34 -15.24
C LYS A 207 -1.40 -26.35 -15.49
N SER A 208 -2.42 -25.97 -16.28
CA SER A 208 -3.61 -26.79 -16.52
C SER A 208 -3.46 -27.74 -17.70
N GLN A 209 -2.45 -27.56 -18.56
CA GLN A 209 -2.29 -28.28 -19.83
C GLN A 209 -3.54 -28.22 -20.72
N ALA A 210 -4.22 -27.07 -20.70
CA ALA A 210 -5.45 -26.85 -21.43
C ALA A 210 -5.24 -26.94 -22.94
N LYS A 211 -6.11 -27.65 -23.64
CA LYS A 211 -6.09 -27.80 -25.09
C LYS A 211 -6.67 -26.57 -25.80
N PHE A 212 -7.62 -25.89 -25.14
CA PHE A 212 -8.31 -24.73 -25.69
C PHE A 212 -8.29 -23.58 -24.70
N PHE A 213 -8.08 -22.39 -25.20
CA PHE A 213 -8.16 -21.14 -24.48
C PHE A 213 -9.13 -20.19 -25.19
N ILE A 214 -10.20 -19.79 -24.52
CA ILE A 214 -11.19 -18.84 -25.07
C ILE A 214 -10.90 -17.46 -24.48
N LEU A 215 -10.56 -16.52 -25.35
CA LEU A 215 -10.37 -15.11 -25.00
C LEU A 215 -11.63 -14.34 -25.43
N ASP A 216 -12.49 -14.01 -24.47
CA ASP A 216 -13.73 -13.29 -24.77
C ASP A 216 -13.53 -11.78 -24.65
N ILE A 217 -13.66 -11.08 -25.77
CA ILE A 217 -13.50 -9.63 -25.89
C ILE A 217 -14.83 -8.89 -26.06
N SER A 218 -15.97 -9.54 -25.81
CA SER A 218 -17.29 -8.92 -25.94
C SER A 218 -17.48 -7.69 -25.04
N GLY A 219 -16.74 -7.62 -23.91
CA GLY A 219 -16.71 -6.50 -23.00
C GLY A 219 -15.68 -5.41 -23.27
N VAL A 220 -14.93 -5.52 -24.39
CA VAL A 220 -13.91 -4.54 -24.77
C VAL A 220 -14.52 -3.46 -25.64
N ALA A 221 -14.45 -2.21 -25.17
CA ALA A 221 -15.12 -1.09 -25.84
C ALA A 221 -14.44 -0.66 -27.14
N ILE A 222 -13.09 -0.63 -27.17
CA ILE A 222 -12.29 -0.16 -28.30
C ILE A 222 -11.05 -1.05 -28.42
N VAL A 223 -10.76 -1.49 -29.64
CA VAL A 223 -9.52 -2.18 -29.98
C VAL A 223 -8.81 -1.37 -31.04
N ASP A 224 -7.72 -0.72 -30.68
CA ASP A 224 -6.83 -0.05 -31.61
C ASP A 224 -5.84 -1.05 -32.23
N THR A 225 -5.04 -0.56 -33.18
CA THR A 225 -4.01 -1.33 -33.87
C THR A 225 -3.02 -2.02 -32.94
N ALA A 226 -2.64 -1.36 -31.81
CA ALA A 226 -1.69 -1.91 -30.85
C ALA A 226 -2.32 -3.07 -30.08
N VAL A 227 -3.56 -2.90 -29.63
CA VAL A 227 -4.33 -3.93 -28.92
C VAL A 227 -4.59 -5.14 -29.82
N ALA A 228 -5.01 -4.91 -31.10
CA ALA A 228 -5.19 -5.99 -32.06
C ALA A 228 -3.90 -6.82 -32.25
N ASN A 229 -2.75 -6.15 -32.36
CA ASN A 229 -1.46 -6.84 -32.45
C ASN A 229 -1.13 -7.65 -31.18
N HIS A 230 -1.51 -7.16 -30.00
CA HIS A 230 -1.33 -7.93 -28.76
C HIS A 230 -2.21 -9.18 -28.73
N LEU A 231 -3.49 -9.07 -29.11
CA LEU A 231 -4.39 -10.22 -29.19
C LEU A 231 -3.84 -11.31 -30.13
N ILE A 232 -3.29 -10.92 -31.27
CA ILE A 232 -2.67 -11.85 -32.21
C ILE A 232 -1.45 -12.54 -31.60
N LYS A 233 -0.59 -11.78 -30.92
CA LYS A 233 0.58 -12.36 -30.27
C LYS A 233 0.16 -13.36 -29.19
N MET A 234 -0.93 -13.11 -28.48
CA MET A 234 -1.49 -14.04 -27.48
C MET A 234 -1.91 -15.35 -28.14
N THR A 235 -2.65 -15.30 -29.27
CA THR A 235 -3.06 -16.53 -29.96
C THR A 235 -1.88 -17.34 -30.46
N LYS A 236 -0.87 -16.68 -31.04
CA LYS A 236 0.37 -17.32 -31.47
C LYS A 236 1.15 -17.96 -30.32
N ALA A 237 1.28 -17.26 -29.19
CA ALA A 237 1.97 -17.75 -28.01
C ALA A 237 1.27 -18.97 -27.38
N ALA A 238 -0.05 -18.94 -27.26
CA ALA A 238 -0.85 -20.08 -26.79
C ALA A 238 -0.64 -21.32 -27.66
N ARG A 239 -0.65 -21.13 -29.00
CA ARG A 239 -0.44 -22.22 -29.97
C ARG A 239 0.95 -22.83 -29.85
N LEU A 240 1.99 -22.04 -29.61
CA LEU A 240 3.35 -22.55 -29.34
C LEU A 240 3.41 -23.42 -28.08
N MET A 241 2.53 -23.20 -27.12
CA MET A 241 2.41 -24.01 -25.91
C MET A 241 1.45 -25.22 -26.07
N GLY A 242 0.93 -25.42 -27.28
CA GLY A 242 0.04 -26.55 -27.56
C GLY A 242 -1.43 -26.31 -27.24
N SER A 243 -1.82 -25.06 -26.90
CA SER A 243 -3.21 -24.68 -26.64
C SER A 243 -3.77 -23.91 -27.84
N GLU A 244 -4.92 -24.33 -28.37
CA GLU A 244 -5.61 -23.58 -29.41
C GLU A 244 -6.36 -22.41 -28.79
N CYS A 245 -5.98 -21.18 -29.17
CA CYS A 245 -6.61 -19.96 -28.67
C CYS A 245 -7.68 -19.46 -29.64
N MET A 246 -8.89 -19.24 -29.12
CA MET A 246 -10.04 -18.68 -29.88
C MET A 246 -10.42 -17.32 -29.28
N ILE A 247 -10.60 -16.32 -30.15
CA ILE A 247 -11.12 -15.02 -29.75
C ILE A 247 -12.62 -14.99 -29.99
N SER A 248 -13.40 -14.74 -28.93
CA SER A 248 -14.85 -14.61 -29.01
C SER A 248 -15.32 -13.17 -28.78
N GLY A 249 -16.52 -12.84 -29.27
CA GLY A 249 -17.10 -11.51 -29.09
C GLY A 249 -16.51 -10.42 -29.97
N VAL A 250 -15.98 -10.76 -31.12
CA VAL A 250 -15.44 -9.81 -32.10
C VAL A 250 -16.57 -8.97 -32.69
N SER A 251 -16.57 -7.66 -32.39
CA SER A 251 -17.51 -6.69 -32.98
C SER A 251 -17.08 -6.25 -34.39
N GLY A 252 -18.04 -5.67 -35.17
CA GLY A 252 -17.76 -5.16 -36.52
C GLY A 252 -16.56 -4.20 -36.58
N PRO A 253 -16.48 -3.17 -35.73
CA PRO A 253 -15.33 -2.26 -35.69
C PRO A 253 -14.00 -2.97 -35.40
N ILE A 254 -14.00 -3.96 -34.50
CA ILE A 254 -12.80 -4.75 -34.16
C ILE A 254 -12.37 -5.60 -35.36
N ALA A 255 -13.34 -6.24 -36.04
CA ALA A 255 -13.07 -7.01 -37.24
C ALA A 255 -12.46 -6.14 -38.35
N GLN A 256 -12.98 -4.93 -38.56
CA GLN A 256 -12.42 -3.97 -39.51
C GLN A 256 -10.96 -3.61 -39.19
N THR A 257 -10.65 -3.30 -37.94
CA THR A 257 -9.27 -3.01 -37.49
C THR A 257 -8.33 -4.18 -37.76
N ILE A 258 -8.77 -5.42 -37.50
CA ILE A 258 -7.97 -6.63 -37.75
C ILE A 258 -7.68 -6.81 -39.23
N VAL A 259 -8.68 -6.57 -40.10
CA VAL A 259 -8.54 -6.68 -41.58
C VAL A 259 -7.61 -5.58 -42.11
N GLU A 260 -7.76 -4.33 -41.66
CA GLU A 260 -6.91 -3.20 -42.04
C GLU A 260 -5.42 -3.42 -41.71
N LEU A 261 -5.14 -4.21 -40.69
CA LEU A 261 -3.78 -4.61 -40.31
C LEU A 261 -3.15 -5.64 -41.26
N GLY A 262 -3.90 -6.12 -42.26
CA GLY A 262 -3.41 -7.11 -43.23
C GLY A 262 -3.12 -8.48 -42.65
N ILE A 263 -3.75 -8.82 -41.53
CA ILE A 263 -3.54 -10.09 -40.84
C ILE A 263 -4.31 -11.18 -41.61
N ALA A 264 -3.63 -12.27 -41.90
CA ALA A 264 -4.27 -13.42 -42.52
C ALA A 264 -5.33 -14.00 -41.56
N ILE A 265 -6.58 -14.08 -42.06
CA ILE A 265 -7.73 -14.56 -41.24
C ILE A 265 -7.48 -15.97 -40.73
N ASP A 266 -6.68 -16.78 -41.44
CA ASP A 266 -6.31 -18.14 -41.06
C ASP A 266 -5.37 -18.21 -39.84
N GLU A 267 -4.78 -17.09 -39.40
CA GLU A 267 -3.89 -17.05 -38.26
C GLU A 267 -4.61 -16.97 -36.93
N ILE A 268 -5.90 -16.56 -36.91
CA ILE A 268 -6.68 -16.34 -35.69
C ILE A 268 -8.03 -17.00 -35.80
N ARG A 269 -8.34 -17.88 -34.86
CA ARG A 269 -9.71 -18.42 -34.77
C ARG A 269 -10.60 -17.43 -34.04
N THR A 270 -11.64 -16.98 -34.72
CA THR A 270 -12.60 -16.02 -34.16
C THR A 270 -14.01 -16.61 -34.17
N THR A 271 -14.81 -16.22 -33.18
CA THR A 271 -16.24 -16.54 -33.11
C THR A 271 -17.04 -15.29 -32.73
N GLY A 272 -18.29 -15.23 -33.16
CA GLY A 272 -19.18 -14.11 -32.84
C GLY A 272 -19.62 -14.09 -31.36
N SER A 273 -19.56 -15.25 -30.68
CA SER A 273 -19.96 -15.35 -29.28
C SER A 273 -19.12 -16.37 -28.52
N MET A 274 -19.01 -16.18 -27.20
CA MET A 274 -18.38 -17.15 -26.28
C MET A 274 -19.06 -18.52 -26.35
N ARG A 275 -20.39 -18.56 -26.51
CA ARG A 275 -21.15 -19.80 -26.69
C ARG A 275 -20.65 -20.62 -27.89
N ASP A 276 -20.39 -19.95 -29.02
CA ASP A 276 -19.94 -20.64 -30.23
C ASP A 276 -18.50 -21.13 -30.08
N ALA A 277 -17.64 -20.33 -29.43
CA ALA A 277 -16.27 -20.73 -29.08
C ALA A 277 -16.27 -21.98 -28.20
N LEU A 278 -17.09 -21.99 -27.14
CA LEU A 278 -17.20 -23.13 -26.24
C LEU A 278 -17.71 -24.40 -26.97
N ARG A 279 -18.74 -24.24 -27.83
CA ARG A 279 -19.27 -25.37 -28.60
C ARG A 279 -18.20 -25.98 -29.52
N LEU A 280 -17.43 -25.14 -30.24
CA LEU A 280 -16.32 -25.60 -31.09
C LEU A 280 -15.24 -26.31 -30.27
N ALA A 281 -14.83 -25.74 -29.12
CA ALA A 281 -13.81 -26.33 -28.27
C ALA A 281 -14.22 -27.71 -27.73
N ILE A 282 -15.49 -27.88 -27.33
CA ILE A 282 -16.03 -29.18 -26.88
C ILE A 282 -16.07 -30.21 -28.02
N GLN A 283 -16.52 -29.81 -29.21
CA GLN A 283 -16.60 -30.69 -30.38
C GLN A 283 -15.19 -31.19 -30.80
N GLU A 284 -14.21 -30.30 -30.86
CA GLU A 284 -12.84 -30.64 -31.24
C GLU A 284 -12.06 -31.35 -30.09
N GLY A 285 -12.41 -31.08 -28.86
CA GLY A 285 -11.82 -31.74 -27.69
C GLY A 285 -12.23 -33.21 -27.53
N GLY A 286 -13.20 -33.67 -28.31
CA GLY A 286 -13.67 -35.06 -28.29
C GLY A 286 -14.50 -35.44 -27.05
N THR A 287 -14.95 -34.44 -26.28
CA THR A 287 -15.79 -34.66 -25.08
C THR A 287 -17.26 -34.44 -25.46
N ALA A 288 -18.04 -35.53 -25.53
CA ALA A 288 -19.47 -35.42 -25.77
C ALA A 288 -20.16 -34.69 -24.62
N ILE A 289 -21.02 -33.73 -24.97
CA ILE A 289 -22.01 -33.21 -24.00
C ILE A 289 -23.03 -34.33 -23.81
N VAL A 290 -23.02 -35.01 -22.67
CA VAL A 290 -24.02 -35.96 -22.26
C VAL A 290 -25.26 -35.25 -21.77
#